data_767c67c67edef4c13cdc058cddd2191e
#
_entry.id   767c67c67edef4c13cdc058cddd2191e
#
_cell.length_a   1.000
_cell.length_b   1.000
_cell.length_c   1.000
_cell.angle_alpha   90.00
_cell.angle_beta   90.00
_cell.angle_gamma   90.00
#
_symmetry.space_group_name_H-M   'P 1'
#
loop_
_entity.id
_entity.type
_entity.pdbx_description
1 polymer ?
#
loop_
_entity_poly.entity_id
_entity_poly.type
_entity_poly.pdbx_seq_one_letter_code
_entity_poly.pdbx_strand_id
1 'polypeptide(L)'
;MREIEFERIREADLIIDAKYLSGRTGNLSDEVISKLMSVENQGGFRPRGRGEQKDFCVLVTSMEDRAWPDRIDKYSGKFIYYGDNKTPGSEIHDKEGNKILKHCFNQLHNGNFDNLFPFFIFKQLRNSFRDIQFLGLAVPGHPNISSKSDLIAEWGIENNERFQNYKATFSILNTEKVSREWIQSLIDSNENIELRPEAYNKFINNKQYDLLKIDRPSITVKTKEEQLPTNRSDLQIIQAIKEFFSGNEADFEICAVEIFKYYSYYPTVETVSKISGDGGK
;
A
#
# COMPACT_ATOMS: atom_id res chain seq x y z
N MET A 1 -19.06 -5.77 -5.22
CA MET A 1 -17.74 -6.36 -4.87
C MET A 1 -17.90 -7.87 -4.88
N ARG A 2 -17.01 -8.60 -5.54
CA ARG A 2 -17.10 -10.07 -5.64
C ARG A 2 -16.64 -10.70 -4.33
N GLU A 3 -17.36 -11.70 -3.85
CA GLU A 3 -17.02 -12.48 -2.65
C GLU A 3 -16.78 -13.94 -3.03
N ILE A 4 -15.76 -14.54 -2.44
CA ILE A 4 -15.36 -15.94 -2.64
C ILE A 4 -15.48 -16.64 -1.29
N GLU A 5 -16.32 -17.67 -1.25
CA GLU A 5 -16.59 -18.46 -0.05
C GLU A 5 -15.39 -19.32 0.34
N PHE A 6 -15.26 -19.59 1.65
CA PHE A 6 -14.12 -20.30 2.23
C PHE A 6 -13.89 -21.70 1.61
N GLU A 7 -14.95 -22.41 1.29
CA GLU A 7 -14.91 -23.74 0.71
C GLU A 7 -14.28 -23.77 -0.68
N ARG A 8 -14.34 -22.64 -1.39
CA ARG A 8 -13.84 -22.50 -2.77
C ARG A 8 -12.46 -21.88 -2.86
N ILE A 9 -11.85 -21.46 -1.74
CA ILE A 9 -10.61 -20.70 -1.72
C ILE A 9 -9.46 -21.40 -2.45
N ARG A 10 -9.32 -22.71 -2.25
CA ARG A 10 -8.19 -23.46 -2.82
C ARG A 10 -8.20 -23.53 -4.35
N GLU A 11 -9.36 -23.36 -4.97
CA GLU A 11 -9.57 -23.41 -6.41
C GLU A 11 -9.76 -22.02 -7.03
N ALA A 12 -9.74 -20.98 -6.20
CA ALA A 12 -10.09 -19.65 -6.63
C ALA A 12 -8.91 -18.94 -7.32
N ASP A 13 -9.25 -18.25 -8.41
CA ASP A 13 -8.40 -17.21 -8.99
C ASP A 13 -8.28 -16.03 -8.02
N LEU A 14 -7.20 -15.25 -8.13
CA LEU A 14 -7.10 -13.95 -7.46
C LEU A 14 -7.67 -12.87 -8.37
N ILE A 15 -8.74 -12.24 -7.92
CA ILE A 15 -9.46 -11.19 -8.66
C ILE A 15 -9.29 -9.88 -7.90
N ILE A 16 -8.91 -8.83 -8.62
CA ILE A 16 -8.70 -7.50 -8.06
C ILE A 16 -9.93 -7.06 -7.28
N ASP A 17 -9.70 -6.48 -6.11
CA ASP A 17 -10.73 -6.00 -5.18
C ASP A 17 -11.74 -7.05 -4.67
N ALA A 18 -11.61 -8.32 -5.06
CA ALA A 18 -12.46 -9.38 -4.51
C ALA A 18 -12.14 -9.66 -3.04
N LYS A 19 -13.17 -9.98 -2.27
CA LYS A 19 -13.06 -10.45 -0.89
C LYS A 19 -13.02 -11.98 -0.86
N TYR A 20 -12.14 -12.50 -0.03
CA TYR A 20 -12.00 -13.92 0.24
C TYR A 20 -12.41 -14.16 1.69
N LEU A 21 -13.50 -14.86 1.87
CA LEU A 21 -14.11 -15.06 3.18
C LEU A 21 -13.36 -16.16 3.94
N SER A 22 -13.09 -15.93 5.21
CA SER A 22 -12.48 -16.90 6.11
C SER A 22 -13.50 -17.90 6.62
N GLY A 23 -13.02 -19.02 7.19
CA GLY A 23 -13.86 -19.87 8.00
C GLY A 23 -14.47 -19.11 9.17
N ARG A 24 -15.55 -19.69 9.76
CA ARG A 24 -16.33 -19.02 10.80
C ARG A 24 -16.18 -19.68 12.18
N THR A 25 -15.18 -20.55 12.35
CA THR A 25 -14.93 -21.22 13.64
C THR A 25 -14.09 -20.39 14.59
N GLY A 26 -13.42 -19.34 14.09
CA GLY A 26 -12.50 -18.48 14.86
C GLY A 26 -11.11 -19.07 15.09
N ASN A 27 -10.83 -20.26 14.57
CA ASN A 27 -9.55 -20.94 14.69
C ASN A 27 -8.51 -20.41 13.68
N LEU A 28 -7.23 -20.70 13.91
CA LEU A 28 -6.17 -20.43 12.93
C LEU A 28 -6.35 -21.19 11.62
N SER A 29 -7.04 -22.33 11.67
CA SER A 29 -7.40 -23.11 10.47
C SER A 29 -8.35 -22.39 9.52
N ASP A 30 -8.99 -21.31 9.96
CA ASP A 30 -9.87 -20.48 9.16
C ASP A 30 -9.12 -19.41 8.34
N GLU A 31 -7.82 -19.31 8.54
CA GLU A 31 -6.99 -18.29 7.87
C GLU A 31 -6.94 -18.55 6.35
N VAL A 32 -7.25 -17.50 5.60
CA VAL A 32 -7.50 -17.57 4.15
C VAL A 32 -6.20 -17.68 3.36
N ILE A 33 -5.21 -16.82 3.68
CA ILE A 33 -4.00 -16.67 2.86
C ILE A 33 -3.18 -17.95 2.85
N SER A 34 -3.05 -18.61 4.00
CA SER A 34 -2.31 -19.87 4.08
C SER A 34 -2.94 -20.99 3.23
N LYS A 35 -4.27 -21.01 3.14
CA LYS A 35 -4.99 -21.98 2.30
C LYS A 35 -4.94 -21.61 0.81
N LEU A 36 -5.03 -20.34 0.52
CA LEU A 36 -5.05 -19.80 -0.84
C LEU A 36 -3.66 -19.85 -1.48
N MET A 37 -2.62 -19.50 -0.73
CA MET A 37 -1.27 -19.30 -1.24
C MET A 37 -0.23 -20.32 -0.73
N SER A 38 -0.62 -21.23 0.15
CA SER A 38 0.28 -22.22 0.77
C SER A 38 1.52 -21.60 1.43
N VAL A 39 1.32 -20.52 2.15
CA VAL A 39 2.32 -19.80 2.94
C VAL A 39 1.98 -19.84 4.43
N GLU A 40 2.82 -19.26 5.29
CA GLU A 40 2.55 -19.15 6.72
C GLU A 40 1.25 -18.39 7.00
N ASN A 41 0.62 -18.68 8.14
CA ASN A 41 -0.68 -18.13 8.51
C ASN A 41 -0.61 -16.83 9.32
N GLN A 42 0.58 -16.30 9.55
CA GLN A 42 0.82 -15.07 10.31
C GLN A 42 1.91 -14.20 9.66
N GLY A 43 1.99 -12.95 10.09
CA GLY A 43 2.98 -11.99 9.62
C GLY A 43 2.53 -11.18 8.40
N GLY A 44 3.20 -10.05 8.20
CA GLY A 44 3.01 -9.15 7.05
C GLY A 44 3.74 -9.62 5.81
N PHE A 45 4.92 -10.24 5.97
CA PHE A 45 5.68 -10.88 4.91
C PHE A 45 5.50 -12.39 4.99
N ARG A 46 5.04 -12.99 3.91
CA ARG A 46 4.83 -14.45 3.83
C ARG A 46 5.44 -14.97 2.53
N PRO A 47 6.76 -15.19 2.53
CA PRO A 47 7.46 -15.70 1.36
C PRO A 47 7.17 -17.19 1.12
N ARG A 48 7.26 -17.59 -0.14
CA ARG A 48 7.34 -18.98 -0.60
C ARG A 48 8.67 -19.18 -1.32
N GLY A 49 9.27 -20.35 -1.20
CA GLY A 49 10.58 -20.67 -1.75
C GLY A 49 11.67 -20.74 -0.68
N ARG A 50 12.90 -21.07 -1.08
CA ARG A 50 14.04 -21.29 -0.18
C ARG A 50 15.15 -20.27 -0.40
N GLY A 51 15.89 -19.98 0.67
CA GLY A 51 17.02 -19.06 0.59
C GLY A 51 16.64 -17.66 0.17
N GLU A 52 17.49 -16.99 -0.57
CA GLU A 52 17.25 -15.65 -1.10
C GLU A 52 16.31 -15.64 -2.32
N GLN A 53 16.39 -16.69 -3.15
CA GLN A 53 15.49 -16.87 -4.28
C GLN A 53 14.13 -17.38 -3.78
N LYS A 54 13.12 -16.56 -3.91
CA LYS A 54 11.74 -16.92 -3.57
C LYS A 54 10.96 -17.24 -4.85
N ASP A 55 9.94 -18.09 -4.73
CA ASP A 55 8.97 -18.31 -5.81
C ASP A 55 8.01 -17.11 -5.90
N PHE A 56 7.61 -16.59 -4.73
CA PHE A 56 6.82 -15.35 -4.57
C PHE A 56 6.83 -14.88 -3.11
N CYS A 57 6.28 -13.69 -2.88
CA CYS A 57 6.03 -13.20 -1.54
C CYS A 57 4.60 -12.62 -1.43
N VAL A 58 3.88 -12.99 -0.38
CA VAL A 58 2.62 -12.35 -0.03
C VAL A 58 2.91 -11.22 0.95
N LEU A 59 2.38 -10.03 0.67
CA LEU A 59 2.39 -8.89 1.57
C LEU A 59 0.98 -8.66 2.13
N VAL A 60 0.87 -8.63 3.44
CA VAL A 60 -0.41 -8.47 4.15
C VAL A 60 -0.39 -7.16 4.91
N THR A 61 -1.34 -6.29 4.61
CA THR A 61 -1.48 -4.99 5.26
C THR A 61 -2.84 -4.81 5.91
N SER A 62 -2.92 -4.09 7.02
CA SER A 62 -4.16 -3.52 7.54
C SER A 62 -4.44 -2.13 6.98
N MET A 63 -3.41 -1.43 6.48
CA MET A 63 -3.40 0.00 6.15
C MET A 63 -3.74 0.92 7.33
N GLU A 64 -3.48 0.49 8.55
CA GLU A 64 -3.92 1.18 9.77
C GLU A 64 -2.80 1.46 10.77
N ASP A 65 -1.61 0.95 10.49
CA ASP A 65 -0.43 1.25 11.28
C ASP A 65 -0.08 2.73 11.15
N ARG A 66 -0.20 3.48 12.24
CA ARG A 66 0.06 4.92 12.24
C ARG A 66 1.55 5.25 12.21
N ALA A 67 2.37 4.38 12.80
CA ALA A 67 3.82 4.58 12.83
C ALA A 67 4.45 4.24 11.47
N TRP A 68 3.94 3.22 10.81
CA TRP A 68 4.44 2.69 9.54
C TRP A 68 3.28 2.53 8.55
N PRO A 69 2.76 3.65 8.00
CA PRO A 69 1.49 3.66 7.26
C PRO A 69 1.65 3.15 5.83
N ASP A 70 1.28 1.89 5.61
CA ASP A 70 1.15 1.35 4.25
C ASP A 70 0.09 2.12 3.47
N ARG A 71 0.35 2.41 2.19
CA ARG A 71 -0.53 3.25 1.37
C ARG A 71 -0.59 2.78 -0.07
N ILE A 72 -1.77 2.84 -0.66
CA ILE A 72 -2.01 2.63 -2.08
C ILE A 72 -2.47 3.92 -2.74
N ASP A 73 -1.81 4.31 -3.82
CA ASP A 73 -2.27 5.37 -4.71
C ASP A 73 -2.84 4.73 -5.98
N LYS A 74 -4.15 4.66 -6.05
CA LYS A 74 -4.88 4.03 -7.16
C LYS A 74 -4.72 4.78 -8.49
N TYR A 75 -4.34 6.05 -8.47
CA TYR A 75 -4.17 6.86 -9.67
C TYR A 75 -2.80 6.65 -10.33
N SER A 76 -1.80 6.29 -9.56
CA SER A 76 -0.47 5.99 -10.09
C SER A 76 -0.15 4.50 -10.12
N GLY A 77 -0.94 3.65 -9.46
CA GLY A 77 -0.64 2.23 -9.26
C GLY A 77 0.50 2.00 -8.26
N LYS A 78 0.83 3.01 -7.45
CA LYS A 78 1.90 2.95 -6.47
C LYS A 78 1.39 2.36 -5.15
N PHE A 79 2.16 1.43 -4.58
CA PHE A 79 1.94 0.90 -3.25
C PHE A 79 3.18 1.09 -2.40
N ILE A 80 3.03 1.73 -1.25
CA ILE A 80 4.08 1.89 -0.24
C ILE A 80 3.84 0.84 0.84
N TYR A 81 4.89 0.07 1.15
CA TYR A 81 4.87 -0.95 2.17
C TYR A 81 6.07 -0.82 3.08
N TYR A 82 5.84 -0.93 4.38
CA TYR A 82 6.92 -0.86 5.35
C TYR A 82 7.41 -2.26 5.74
N GLY A 83 8.68 -2.33 6.04
CA GLY A 83 9.35 -3.54 6.51
C GLY A 83 8.81 -4.04 7.86
N ASP A 84 9.36 -5.15 8.31
CA ASP A 84 8.92 -5.84 9.52
C ASP A 84 9.80 -5.57 10.76
N ASN A 85 10.84 -4.74 10.63
CA ASN A 85 11.62 -4.32 11.79
C ASN A 85 10.91 -3.19 12.55
N LYS A 86 10.12 -3.57 13.54
CA LYS A 86 9.38 -2.68 14.44
C LYS A 86 9.81 -2.85 15.90
N THR A 87 11.00 -3.40 16.11
CA THR A 87 11.52 -3.70 17.45
C THR A 87 12.60 -2.68 17.81
N PRO A 88 12.44 -1.91 18.92
CA PRO A 88 13.45 -0.99 19.39
C PRO A 88 14.80 -1.67 19.60
N GLY A 89 15.89 -1.00 19.23
CA GLY A 89 17.25 -1.50 19.37
C GLY A 89 17.68 -2.61 18.38
N SER A 90 16.76 -3.09 17.51
CA SER A 90 17.11 -4.12 16.52
C SER A 90 17.82 -3.53 15.31
N GLU A 91 18.72 -4.31 14.73
CA GLU A 91 19.36 -4.00 13.45
C GLU A 91 18.34 -4.12 12.29
N ILE A 92 18.52 -3.31 11.26
CA ILE A 92 17.58 -3.23 10.13
C ILE A 92 17.38 -4.58 9.40
N HIS A 93 18.37 -5.47 9.45
CA HIS A 93 18.35 -6.77 8.78
C HIS A 93 18.17 -7.96 9.74
N ASP A 94 17.70 -7.73 10.96
CA ASP A 94 17.40 -8.82 11.89
C ASP A 94 16.14 -9.58 11.46
N LYS A 95 15.23 -8.89 10.77
CA LYS A 95 13.95 -9.44 10.33
C LYS A 95 13.99 -9.91 8.88
N GLU A 96 13.27 -10.99 8.60
CA GLU A 96 13.25 -11.63 7.27
C GLU A 96 12.61 -10.74 6.20
N GLY A 97 11.55 -9.99 6.53
CA GLY A 97 10.90 -9.09 5.57
C GLY A 97 11.83 -8.00 5.08
N ASN A 98 12.62 -7.39 5.96
CA ASN A 98 13.62 -6.40 5.58
C ASN A 98 14.75 -7.00 4.72
N LYS A 99 15.16 -8.26 4.96
CA LYS A 99 16.12 -8.97 4.10
C LYS A 99 15.56 -9.21 2.70
N ILE A 100 14.29 -9.63 2.63
CA ILE A 100 13.57 -9.83 1.36
C ILE A 100 13.52 -8.52 0.57
N LEU A 101 13.14 -7.42 1.20
CA LEU A 101 13.10 -6.10 0.56
C LEU A 101 14.48 -5.73 0.02
N LYS A 102 15.51 -5.79 0.86
CA LYS A 102 16.89 -5.47 0.46
C LYS A 102 17.35 -6.32 -0.74
N HIS A 103 17.15 -7.63 -0.65
CA HIS A 103 17.55 -8.55 -1.73
C HIS A 103 16.84 -8.18 -3.03
N CYS A 104 15.51 -8.09 -3.00
CA CYS A 104 14.70 -7.85 -4.17
C CYS A 104 15.01 -6.50 -4.84
N PHE A 105 15.13 -5.42 -4.06
CA PHE A 105 15.48 -4.11 -4.62
C PHE A 105 16.93 -4.04 -5.13
N ASN A 106 17.85 -4.77 -4.52
CA ASN A 106 19.22 -4.90 -5.07
C ASN A 106 19.21 -5.61 -6.44
N GLN A 107 18.42 -6.69 -6.60
CA GLN A 107 18.28 -7.35 -7.91
C GLN A 107 17.68 -6.39 -8.95
N LEU A 108 16.63 -5.64 -8.59
CA LEU A 108 16.03 -4.62 -9.45
C LEU A 108 17.06 -3.56 -9.91
N HIS A 109 17.79 -2.97 -8.96
CA HIS A 109 18.76 -1.91 -9.23
C HIS A 109 19.98 -2.38 -10.03
N ASN A 110 20.36 -3.64 -9.89
CA ASN A 110 21.40 -4.26 -10.68
C ASN A 110 20.92 -4.74 -12.07
N GLY A 111 19.65 -4.61 -12.38
CA GLY A 111 19.07 -5.02 -13.64
C GLY A 111 18.87 -6.53 -13.80
N ASN A 112 18.91 -7.29 -12.70
CA ASN A 112 18.78 -8.74 -12.65
C ASN A 112 17.29 -9.14 -12.55
N PHE A 113 16.50 -8.84 -13.57
CA PHE A 113 15.05 -9.06 -13.56
C PHE A 113 14.65 -10.53 -13.45
N ASP A 114 15.47 -11.45 -13.97
CA ASP A 114 15.23 -12.89 -13.88
C ASP A 114 15.30 -13.44 -12.43
N ASN A 115 15.90 -12.68 -11.52
CA ASN A 115 15.97 -13.01 -10.10
C ASN A 115 14.85 -12.35 -9.28
N LEU A 116 13.96 -11.61 -9.93
CA LEU A 116 12.79 -11.01 -9.28
C LEU A 116 11.65 -12.01 -9.23
N PHE A 117 10.86 -11.91 -8.19
CA PHE A 117 9.67 -12.73 -7.98
C PHE A 117 8.44 -11.84 -7.75
N PRO A 118 7.22 -12.36 -8.00
CA PRO A 118 6.00 -11.59 -7.84
C PRO A 118 5.61 -11.39 -6.37
N PHE A 119 4.97 -10.26 -6.09
CA PHE A 119 4.37 -9.94 -4.82
C PHE A 119 2.85 -9.94 -4.94
N PHE A 120 2.16 -10.60 -4.02
CA PHE A 120 0.70 -10.63 -3.93
C PHE A 120 0.27 -9.80 -2.75
N ILE A 121 -0.49 -8.72 -3.00
CA ILE A 121 -0.86 -7.77 -1.97
C ILE A 121 -2.27 -8.08 -1.46
N PHE A 122 -2.39 -8.29 -0.15
CA PHE A 122 -3.68 -8.50 0.51
C PHE A 122 -3.90 -7.51 1.63
N LYS A 123 -5.14 -7.05 1.75
CA LYS A 123 -5.61 -6.23 2.86
C LYS A 123 -6.45 -7.07 3.80
N GLN A 124 -6.14 -6.99 5.11
CA GLN A 124 -7.02 -7.50 6.15
C GLN A 124 -8.28 -6.64 6.24
N LEU A 125 -9.44 -7.29 6.32
CA LEU A 125 -10.70 -6.58 6.53
C LEU A 125 -11.00 -6.49 8.02
N ARG A 126 -11.48 -5.31 8.45
CA ARG A 126 -11.92 -5.08 9.84
C ARG A 126 -13.31 -5.66 10.03
N ASN A 127 -13.38 -6.93 10.27
CA ASN A 127 -14.58 -7.61 10.76
C ASN A 127 -14.19 -8.59 11.87
N SER A 128 -15.17 -9.26 12.45
CA SER A 128 -14.95 -10.24 13.52
C SER A 128 -14.23 -11.52 13.05
N PHE A 129 -13.92 -11.62 11.75
CA PHE A 129 -13.31 -12.77 11.11
C PHE A 129 -11.98 -12.40 10.45
N ARG A 130 -11.35 -13.34 9.74
CA ARG A 130 -10.06 -13.16 9.06
C ARG A 130 -10.23 -13.00 7.55
N ASP A 131 -11.30 -12.32 7.15
CA ASP A 131 -11.57 -12.03 5.75
C ASP A 131 -10.51 -11.08 5.20
N ILE A 132 -10.18 -11.27 3.93
CA ILE A 132 -9.15 -10.49 3.25
C ILE A 132 -9.67 -9.98 1.90
N GLN A 133 -9.01 -8.96 1.40
CA GLN A 133 -9.23 -8.41 0.05
C GLN A 133 -7.93 -8.52 -0.73
N PHE A 134 -7.99 -9.01 -1.97
CA PHE A 134 -6.85 -8.98 -2.88
C PHE A 134 -6.73 -7.59 -3.52
N LEU A 135 -5.58 -6.93 -3.34
CA LEU A 135 -5.32 -5.59 -3.86
C LEU A 135 -4.57 -5.61 -5.18
N GLY A 136 -3.88 -6.69 -5.51
CA GLY A 136 -3.22 -6.86 -6.80
C GLY A 136 -1.91 -7.62 -6.77
N LEU A 137 -1.47 -7.95 -7.97
CA LEU A 137 -0.14 -8.44 -8.27
C LEU A 137 0.81 -7.24 -8.34
N ALA A 138 1.94 -7.30 -7.66
CA ALA A 138 2.87 -6.19 -7.59
C ALA A 138 4.31 -6.62 -7.86
N VAL A 139 5.11 -5.62 -8.25
CA VAL A 139 6.54 -5.74 -8.49
C VAL A 139 7.29 -4.60 -7.78
N PRO A 140 8.58 -4.78 -7.43
CA PRO A 140 9.36 -3.75 -6.77
C PRO A 140 9.62 -2.55 -7.67
N GLY A 141 9.78 -1.38 -7.07
CA GLY A 141 10.04 -0.13 -7.77
C GLY A 141 8.80 0.50 -8.40
N HIS A 142 8.99 1.67 -9.04
CA HIS A 142 7.93 2.38 -9.74
C HIS A 142 8.55 3.30 -10.81
N PRO A 143 7.98 3.40 -12.04
CA PRO A 143 8.62 4.14 -13.14
C PRO A 143 8.87 5.62 -12.87
N ASN A 144 8.08 6.23 -11.99
CA ASN A 144 8.20 7.65 -11.62
C ASN A 144 9.01 7.87 -10.33
N ILE A 145 9.66 6.84 -9.78
CA ILE A 145 10.48 6.91 -8.55
C ILE A 145 11.88 6.44 -8.90
N SER A 146 12.89 7.20 -8.50
CA SER A 146 14.28 6.81 -8.74
C SER A 146 14.68 5.62 -7.85
N SER A 147 15.67 4.84 -8.32
CA SER A 147 16.26 3.73 -7.54
C SER A 147 16.89 4.16 -6.21
N LYS A 148 17.15 5.46 -6.02
CA LYS A 148 17.61 6.01 -4.74
C LYS A 148 16.48 6.29 -3.76
N SER A 149 15.21 6.22 -4.21
CA SER A 149 14.03 6.65 -3.43
C SER A 149 12.93 5.57 -3.36
N ASP A 150 13.12 4.44 -4.02
CA ASP A 150 12.13 3.35 -4.03
C ASP A 150 12.29 2.37 -2.86
N LEU A 151 13.50 2.30 -2.25
CA LEU A 151 13.75 1.61 -0.98
C LEU A 151 14.56 2.52 -0.06
N ILE A 152 13.94 3.03 0.99
CA ILE A 152 14.55 3.98 1.92
C ILE A 152 14.54 3.40 3.33
N ALA A 153 15.67 3.50 4.06
CA ALA A 153 15.72 3.23 5.48
C ALA A 153 15.24 4.47 6.26
N GLU A 154 14.14 4.33 6.97
CA GLU A 154 13.59 5.38 7.84
C GLU A 154 13.85 5.04 9.32
N TRP A 155 14.06 6.07 10.14
CA TRP A 155 14.27 5.91 11.57
C TRP A 155 12.93 5.85 12.32
N GLY A 156 12.79 4.85 13.18
CA GLY A 156 11.79 4.78 14.23
C GLY A 156 12.41 5.06 15.60
N ILE A 157 11.60 5.54 16.53
CA ILE A 157 11.96 5.72 17.93
C ILE A 157 10.80 5.19 18.77
N GLU A 158 11.10 4.23 19.62
CA GLU A 158 10.14 3.69 20.59
C GLU A 158 10.89 3.39 21.89
N ASN A 159 10.30 3.67 23.03
CA ASN A 159 10.91 3.47 24.35
C ASN A 159 12.32 4.10 24.49
N ASN A 160 12.57 5.25 23.85
CA ASN A 160 13.86 5.94 23.76
C ASN A 160 14.96 5.17 23.01
N GLU A 161 14.64 4.06 22.35
CA GLU A 161 15.57 3.32 21.50
C GLU A 161 15.29 3.58 20.02
N ARG A 162 16.37 3.78 19.26
CA ARG A 162 16.28 3.98 17.81
C ARG A 162 16.42 2.67 17.09
N PHE A 163 15.69 2.53 16.01
CA PHE A 163 15.82 1.43 15.06
C PHE A 163 15.50 1.91 13.66
N GLN A 164 15.90 1.15 12.66
CA GLN A 164 15.60 1.47 11.26
C GLN A 164 14.63 0.46 10.68
N ASN A 165 13.75 0.94 9.82
CA ASN A 165 12.90 0.09 9.03
C ASN A 165 12.90 0.54 7.57
N TYR A 166 12.63 -0.37 6.64
CA TYR A 166 12.52 0.00 5.24
C TYR A 166 11.13 0.51 4.90
N LYS A 167 11.10 1.56 4.08
CA LYS A 167 9.97 2.01 3.30
C LYS A 167 10.21 1.62 1.85
N ALA A 168 9.41 0.72 1.35
CA ALA A 168 9.53 0.17 0.00
C ALA A 168 8.39 0.66 -0.90
N THR A 169 8.73 1.00 -2.13
CA THR A 169 7.76 1.37 -3.16
C THR A 169 7.59 0.23 -4.15
N PHE A 170 6.36 -0.21 -4.31
CA PHE A 170 5.96 -1.22 -5.28
C PHE A 170 5.03 -0.62 -6.34
N SER A 171 4.96 -1.28 -7.47
CA SER A 171 3.99 -1.03 -8.54
C SER A 171 2.97 -2.15 -8.59
N ILE A 172 1.67 -1.81 -8.50
CA ILE A 172 0.58 -2.75 -8.75
C ILE A 172 0.40 -2.86 -10.26
N LEU A 173 0.46 -4.08 -10.77
CA LEU A 173 0.37 -4.36 -12.20
C LEU A 173 -1.08 -4.39 -12.68
N ASN A 174 -1.28 -3.99 -13.93
CA ASN A 174 -2.57 -4.01 -14.61
C ASN A 174 -2.99 -5.44 -14.95
N THR A 175 -3.48 -6.13 -13.93
CA THR A 175 -3.89 -7.54 -14.00
C THR A 175 -5.17 -7.70 -13.21
N GLU A 176 -6.30 -7.78 -13.91
CA GLU A 176 -7.63 -7.94 -13.26
C GLU A 176 -7.77 -9.26 -12.53
N LYS A 177 -7.12 -10.30 -13.06
CA LYS A 177 -7.22 -11.66 -12.57
C LYS A 177 -5.88 -12.39 -12.67
N VAL A 178 -5.48 -13.06 -11.59
CA VAL A 178 -4.36 -14.01 -11.59
C VAL A 178 -4.94 -15.42 -11.50
N SER A 179 -4.62 -16.29 -12.47
CA SER A 179 -5.20 -17.63 -12.55
C SER A 179 -4.70 -18.54 -11.43
N ARG A 180 -5.57 -19.42 -10.97
CA ARG A 180 -5.23 -20.44 -9.98
C ARG A 180 -4.11 -21.36 -10.47
N GLU A 181 -4.11 -21.68 -11.75
CA GLU A 181 -3.12 -22.55 -12.36
C GLU A 181 -1.72 -21.94 -12.28
N TRP A 182 -1.56 -20.63 -12.57
CA TRP A 182 -0.27 -19.97 -12.42
C TRP A 182 0.17 -19.91 -10.96
N ILE A 183 -0.73 -19.56 -10.04
CA ILE A 183 -0.45 -19.56 -8.60
C ILE A 183 0.01 -20.95 -8.15
N GLN A 184 -0.66 -22.02 -8.62
CA GLN A 184 -0.30 -23.39 -8.25
C GLN A 184 1.09 -23.75 -8.77
N SER A 185 1.44 -23.35 -9.99
CA SER A 185 2.78 -23.59 -10.55
C SER A 185 3.88 -22.91 -9.73
N LEU A 186 3.62 -21.71 -9.18
CA LEU A 186 4.53 -21.05 -8.25
C LEU A 186 4.61 -21.78 -6.90
N ILE A 187 3.47 -22.25 -6.38
CA ILE A 187 3.42 -23.02 -5.12
C ILE A 187 4.27 -24.30 -5.24
N ASP A 188 4.25 -24.92 -6.40
CA ASP A 188 4.98 -26.16 -6.69
C ASP A 188 6.45 -25.91 -7.06
N SER A 189 6.91 -24.66 -7.01
CA SER A 189 8.27 -24.21 -7.41
C SER A 189 8.63 -24.65 -8.85
N ASN A 190 7.62 -24.66 -9.73
CA ASN A 190 7.73 -25.03 -11.14
C ASN A 190 6.87 -24.09 -12.00
N GLU A 191 7.28 -22.81 -12.03
CA GLU A 191 6.50 -21.77 -12.70
C GLU A 191 6.17 -22.14 -14.16
N ASN A 192 4.90 -22.12 -14.50
CA ASN A 192 4.44 -22.20 -15.89
C ASN A 192 4.38 -20.79 -16.51
N ILE A 193 5.41 -20.46 -17.30
CA ILE A 193 5.58 -19.15 -17.94
C ILE A 193 4.42 -18.80 -18.89
N GLU A 194 3.78 -19.80 -19.53
CA GLU A 194 2.67 -19.58 -20.45
C GLU A 194 1.41 -19.04 -19.73
N LEU A 195 1.26 -19.36 -18.44
CA LEU A 195 0.16 -18.88 -17.61
C LEU A 195 0.45 -17.56 -16.89
N ARG A 196 1.68 -17.05 -17.05
CA ARG A 196 2.12 -15.82 -16.40
C ARG A 196 1.30 -14.63 -16.89
N PRO A 197 0.80 -13.76 -15.98
CA PRO A 197 0.09 -12.54 -16.38
C PRO A 197 0.90 -11.67 -17.33
N GLU A 198 0.26 -11.13 -18.36
CA GLU A 198 0.94 -10.33 -19.39
C GLU A 198 1.69 -9.14 -18.81
N ALA A 199 1.09 -8.41 -17.86
CA ALA A 199 1.72 -7.27 -17.21
C ALA A 199 3.00 -7.66 -16.45
N TYR A 200 3.03 -8.85 -15.85
CA TYR A 200 4.22 -9.38 -15.18
C TYR A 200 5.28 -9.83 -16.21
N ASN A 201 4.89 -10.44 -17.33
CA ASN A 201 5.79 -10.73 -18.44
C ASN A 201 6.45 -9.48 -19.01
N LYS A 202 5.69 -8.40 -19.21
CA LYS A 202 6.23 -7.10 -19.66
C LYS A 202 7.27 -6.57 -18.67
N PHE A 203 7.03 -6.72 -17.38
CA PHE A 203 7.98 -6.28 -16.37
C PHE A 203 9.28 -7.10 -16.40
N ILE A 204 9.20 -8.43 -16.35
CA ILE A 204 10.39 -9.29 -16.32
C ILE A 204 11.20 -9.20 -17.60
N ASN A 205 10.55 -9.33 -18.78
CA ASN A 205 11.25 -9.44 -20.06
C ASN A 205 11.63 -8.07 -20.63
N ASN A 206 10.75 -7.07 -20.50
CA ASN A 206 10.89 -5.78 -21.17
C ASN A 206 11.24 -4.63 -20.22
N LYS A 207 11.32 -4.87 -18.90
CA LYS A 207 11.53 -3.85 -17.86
C LYS A 207 10.44 -2.77 -17.91
N GLN A 208 9.24 -3.13 -18.34
CA GLN A 208 8.12 -2.23 -18.55
C GLN A 208 7.06 -2.42 -17.47
N TYR A 209 6.72 -1.33 -16.77
CA TYR A 209 5.65 -1.31 -15.80
C TYR A 209 4.30 -1.04 -16.48
N ASP A 210 3.46 -2.05 -16.58
CA ASP A 210 2.05 -1.91 -16.97
C ASP A 210 1.22 -1.79 -15.69
N LEU A 211 0.83 -0.56 -15.32
CA LEU A 211 0.32 -0.23 -14.00
C LEU A 211 -1.20 -0.26 -13.94
N LEU A 212 -1.74 -0.84 -12.87
CA LEU A 212 -3.16 -0.72 -12.54
C LEU A 212 -3.47 0.71 -12.08
N LYS A 213 -4.19 1.45 -12.89
CA LYS A 213 -4.57 2.85 -12.63
C LYS A 213 -6.06 3.03 -12.79
N ILE A 214 -6.61 3.87 -11.93
CA ILE A 214 -7.96 4.40 -12.09
C ILE A 214 -7.82 5.78 -12.72
N ASP A 215 -8.67 6.08 -13.70
CA ASP A 215 -8.72 7.42 -14.27
C ASP A 215 -9.05 8.44 -13.19
N ARG A 216 -8.27 9.51 -13.15
CA ARG A 216 -8.60 10.61 -12.26
C ARG A 216 -9.93 11.20 -12.72
N PRO A 217 -10.90 11.38 -11.82
CA PRO A 217 -12.10 12.12 -12.18
C PRO A 217 -11.66 13.48 -12.72
N SER A 218 -12.27 13.94 -13.81
CA SER A 218 -12.03 15.27 -14.34
C SER A 218 -12.32 16.27 -13.22
N ILE A 219 -11.31 16.96 -12.73
CA ILE A 219 -11.49 17.99 -11.72
C ILE A 219 -12.08 19.20 -12.45
N THR A 220 -13.37 19.39 -12.30
CA THR A 220 -13.98 20.66 -12.66
C THR A 220 -13.56 21.66 -11.59
N VAL A 221 -12.68 22.59 -11.94
CA VAL A 221 -12.31 23.68 -11.05
C VAL A 221 -13.54 24.58 -10.92
N LYS A 222 -14.17 24.55 -9.77
CA LYS A 222 -15.28 25.47 -9.46
C LYS A 222 -14.78 26.90 -9.44
N THR A 223 -15.54 27.83 -9.98
CA THR A 223 -15.28 29.26 -9.83
C THR A 223 -15.40 29.67 -8.35
N LYS A 224 -14.90 30.86 -8.00
CA LYS A 224 -15.05 31.35 -6.61
C LYS A 224 -16.51 31.42 -6.16
N GLU A 225 -17.40 31.80 -7.07
CA GLU A 225 -18.85 31.89 -6.83
C GLU A 225 -19.47 30.51 -6.60
N GLU A 226 -19.06 29.49 -7.37
CA GLU A 226 -19.52 28.11 -7.23
C GLU A 226 -18.99 27.43 -5.96
N GLN A 227 -17.93 27.97 -5.36
CA GLN A 227 -17.37 27.46 -4.10
C GLN A 227 -18.09 28.02 -2.88
N LEU A 228 -18.83 29.12 -3.04
CA LEU A 228 -19.59 29.71 -1.96
C LEU A 228 -20.88 28.92 -1.72
N PRO A 229 -21.30 28.74 -0.46
CA PRO A 229 -22.57 28.10 -0.18
C PRO A 229 -23.73 28.97 -0.69
N THR A 230 -24.76 28.27 -1.14
CA THR A 230 -25.97 28.92 -1.68
C THR A 230 -27.06 29.19 -0.60
N ASN A 231 -26.95 28.51 0.53
CA ASN A 231 -27.90 28.68 1.61
C ASN A 231 -27.47 29.80 2.59
N ARG A 232 -28.47 30.48 3.16
CA ARG A 232 -28.26 31.62 4.04
C ARG A 232 -27.50 31.27 5.34
N SER A 233 -27.72 30.07 5.88
CA SER A 233 -27.10 29.64 7.13
C SER A 233 -25.57 29.46 6.97
N ASP A 234 -25.15 28.79 5.90
CA ASP A 234 -23.75 28.56 5.66
C ASP A 234 -23.00 29.84 5.27
N LEU A 235 -23.69 30.76 4.57
CA LEU A 235 -23.15 32.11 4.29
C LEU A 235 -22.91 32.90 5.60
N GLN A 236 -23.81 32.79 6.57
CA GLN A 236 -23.62 33.43 7.89
C GLN A 236 -22.44 32.80 8.66
N ILE A 237 -22.24 31.48 8.58
CA ILE A 237 -21.13 30.78 9.19
C ILE A 237 -19.81 31.25 8.57
N ILE A 238 -19.71 31.30 7.23
CA ILE A 238 -18.50 31.80 6.55
C ILE A 238 -18.21 33.24 6.93
N GLN A 239 -19.22 34.09 6.99
CA GLN A 239 -19.05 35.47 7.40
C GLN A 239 -18.53 35.59 8.84
N ALA A 240 -19.08 34.80 9.76
CA ALA A 240 -18.62 34.77 11.15
C ALA A 240 -17.18 34.30 11.29
N ILE A 241 -16.80 33.23 10.53
CA ILE A 241 -15.40 32.76 10.48
C ILE A 241 -14.48 33.86 9.96
N LYS A 242 -14.85 34.53 8.88
CA LYS A 242 -14.07 35.62 8.29
C LYS A 242 -13.88 36.79 9.27
N GLU A 243 -14.93 37.16 9.98
CA GLU A 243 -14.88 38.23 10.98
C GLU A 243 -14.01 37.83 12.18
N PHE A 244 -14.11 36.57 12.65
CA PHE A 244 -13.34 36.07 13.77
C PHE A 244 -11.82 36.08 13.51
N PHE A 245 -11.41 35.69 12.30
CA PHE A 245 -9.99 35.64 11.93
C PHE A 245 -9.49 36.92 11.21
N SER A 246 -10.31 37.95 11.08
CA SER A 246 -9.91 39.19 10.41
C SER A 246 -8.73 39.86 11.10
N GLY A 247 -7.63 40.00 10.37
CA GLY A 247 -6.36 40.53 10.91
C GLY A 247 -5.51 39.52 11.66
N ASN A 248 -5.92 38.24 11.62
CA ASN A 248 -5.18 37.12 12.24
C ASN A 248 -5.22 35.88 11.36
N GLU A 249 -4.79 36.02 10.12
CA GLU A 249 -4.82 34.99 9.08
C GLU A 249 -3.98 33.75 9.46
N ALA A 250 -2.90 33.96 10.25
CA ALA A 250 -2.05 32.87 10.72
C ALA A 250 -2.82 31.88 11.65
N ASP A 251 -3.70 32.40 12.52
CA ASP A 251 -4.52 31.57 13.38
C ASP A 251 -5.59 30.81 12.59
N PHE A 252 -6.09 31.41 11.49
CA PHE A 252 -6.98 30.69 10.58
C PHE A 252 -6.29 29.48 9.93
N GLU A 253 -5.04 29.63 9.48
CA GLU A 253 -4.27 28.53 8.92
C GLU A 253 -4.03 27.42 9.95
N ILE A 254 -3.68 27.77 11.18
CA ILE A 254 -3.51 26.80 12.28
C ILE A 254 -4.82 26.07 12.53
N CYS A 255 -5.93 26.79 12.63
CA CYS A 255 -7.26 26.20 12.81
C CYS A 255 -7.63 25.25 11.66
N ALA A 256 -7.39 25.65 10.42
CA ALA A 256 -7.65 24.84 9.24
C ALA A 256 -6.79 23.55 9.24
N VAL A 257 -5.52 23.63 9.61
CA VAL A 257 -4.63 22.46 9.74
C VAL A 257 -5.13 21.50 10.82
N GLU A 258 -5.54 22.00 11.98
CA GLU A 258 -6.07 21.16 13.05
C GLU A 258 -7.38 20.46 12.65
N ILE A 259 -8.28 21.18 11.98
CA ILE A 259 -9.50 20.60 11.41
C ILE A 259 -9.16 19.51 10.38
N PHE A 260 -8.18 19.80 9.50
CA PHE A 260 -7.78 18.85 8.46
C PHE A 260 -7.14 17.58 9.06
N LYS A 261 -6.33 17.71 10.10
CA LYS A 261 -5.79 16.57 10.86
C LYS A 261 -6.88 15.72 11.49
N TYR A 262 -7.94 16.36 12.00
CA TYR A 262 -9.05 15.68 12.64
C TYR A 262 -9.92 14.89 11.66
N TYR A 263 -10.18 15.44 10.47
CA TYR A 263 -11.08 14.86 9.46
C TYR A 263 -10.37 14.10 8.35
N SER A 264 -9.09 14.33 8.11
CA SER A 264 -8.35 13.64 7.07
C SER A 264 -7.41 12.58 7.64
N TYR A 265 -7.27 11.48 6.90
CA TYR A 265 -6.28 10.43 7.17
C TYR A 265 -4.81 10.87 6.94
N TYR A 266 -4.53 12.17 6.84
CA TYR A 266 -3.19 12.71 6.58
C TYR A 266 -2.62 13.39 7.83
N PRO A 267 -1.88 12.66 8.70
CA PRO A 267 -1.33 13.24 9.93
C PRO A 267 -0.17 14.21 9.70
N THR A 268 0.27 14.42 8.45
CA THR A 268 1.45 15.24 8.09
C THR A 268 1.09 16.54 7.41
N VAL A 269 -0.06 17.14 7.72
CA VAL A 269 -0.41 18.48 7.25
C VAL A 269 0.23 19.50 8.19
N GLU A 270 1.06 20.38 7.64
CA GLU A 270 1.72 21.47 8.35
C GLU A 270 1.30 22.81 7.75
N THR A 271 1.37 23.87 8.54
CA THR A 271 1.17 25.23 8.03
C THR A 271 2.30 25.60 7.06
N VAL A 272 1.96 26.19 5.93
CA VAL A 272 2.93 26.56 4.88
C VAL A 272 3.47 27.96 5.10
N SER A 273 2.71 28.85 5.73
CA SER A 273 3.16 30.21 6.03
C SER A 273 3.94 30.27 7.33
N LYS A 274 5.15 30.80 7.25
CA LYS A 274 5.87 31.32 8.41
C LYS A 274 5.33 32.70 8.73
N ILE A 275 5.37 33.06 10.00
CA ILE A 275 4.92 34.35 10.56
C ILE A 275 5.41 35.61 9.80
N SER A 276 6.29 35.48 8.83
CA SER A 276 6.86 36.55 7.99
C SER A 276 6.33 36.60 6.56
N GLY A 277 5.10 36.19 6.32
CA GLY A 277 4.36 36.44 5.08
C GLY A 277 5.16 36.24 3.79
N ASP A 278 5.19 35.03 3.27
CA ASP A 278 5.82 34.74 1.98
C ASP A 278 4.82 34.70 0.82
N GLY A 279 3.61 35.21 1.05
CA GLY A 279 2.58 35.33 0.01
C GLY A 279 2.18 34.01 -0.62
N GLY A 280 1.96 33.01 0.18
CA GLY A 280 1.32 31.71 -0.17
C GLY A 280 1.54 31.24 -1.61
N LYS A 281 2.44 30.33 -1.82
CA LYS A 281 2.50 29.59 -3.10
C LYS A 281 1.79 28.27 -2.99
#